data_adaa7da7fc486c21a09800fcc74dfd98
#
_entry.id   adaa7da7fc486c21a09800fcc74dfd98
#
_cell.length_a   1.000
_cell.length_b   1.000
_cell.length_c   1.000
_cell.angle_alpha   90.00
_cell.angle_beta   90.00
_cell.angle_gamma   90.00
#
_symmetry.space_group_name_H-M   'P 1'
#
loop_
_entity.id
_entity.type
_entity.pdbx_description
1 polymer ?
#
loop_
_entity_poly.entity_id
_entity_poly.type
_entity_poly.pdbx_seq_one_letter_code
_entity_poly.pdbx_strand_id
1 'polypeptide(L)'
;MFASEGERLKYLTERKGVERERAKSILERDQREQDDEYGQRTRDTFHRADVFIEGPSELKRFLDLIFGEPFTTPNRDEYAMFMAASAALRSSQYGRQVGAAITNDLGEILALGCNDVPKSGGGLYWSDDKDRHRDHECEPATDSNDEAKREIEQEVISKFSGALDSAVERAVKQIGQGLIATTLKEIFIEELKLRPGALRNTKIFEITEYGRAVHAEMNALLNCASTGISPKGGTLFTTAFPCHNCTRHIIAAGISRVVYIEPYPKSRAVDLHGDAVRLGRNEERRKDDASGAESKIPFVPFVGIGPRRFLDLFSVDLSSGYPLERKNDGGKVSWSPARNRGPRAPLLPSSYLDRELGAVREEHETVRQDGEGNNARS
;
A
#
# COMPACT_ATOMS: atom_id res chain seq x y z
N MET A 1 -7.55 -3.72 13.93
CA MET A 1 -8.46 -4.80 13.53
C MET A 1 -8.84 -4.52 12.09
N PHE A 2 -8.52 -5.41 11.16
CA PHE A 2 -8.87 -5.25 9.75
C PHE A 2 -10.26 -5.83 9.51
N ALA A 3 -11.12 -5.07 8.84
CA ALA A 3 -12.42 -5.55 8.37
C ALA A 3 -12.58 -5.12 6.91
N SER A 4 -13.11 -5.99 6.06
CA SER A 4 -13.42 -5.68 4.67
C SER A 4 -14.46 -4.53 4.61
N GLU A 5 -14.54 -3.83 3.49
CA GLU A 5 -15.53 -2.76 3.31
C GLU A 5 -16.95 -3.28 3.54
N GLY A 6 -17.25 -4.49 3.06
CA GLY A 6 -18.54 -5.15 3.29
C GLY A 6 -18.83 -5.41 4.77
N GLU A 7 -17.85 -5.87 5.54
CA GLU A 7 -17.98 -6.09 7.00
C GLU A 7 -18.11 -4.76 7.75
N ARG A 8 -17.36 -3.74 7.35
CA ARG A 8 -17.47 -2.40 7.92
C ARG A 8 -18.85 -1.81 7.62
N LEU A 9 -19.34 -1.96 6.40
CA LEU A 9 -20.69 -1.53 6.01
C LEU A 9 -21.76 -2.26 6.86
N LYS A 10 -21.65 -3.57 6.97
CA LYS A 10 -22.53 -4.41 7.78
C LYS A 10 -22.49 -4.03 9.26
N TYR A 11 -21.30 -3.75 9.81
CA TYR A 11 -21.17 -3.28 11.18
C TYR A 11 -21.85 -1.93 11.39
N LEU A 12 -21.65 -0.97 10.49
CA LEU A 12 -22.26 0.35 10.58
C LEU A 12 -23.79 0.27 10.46
N THR A 13 -24.31 -0.54 9.54
CA THR A 13 -25.75 -0.66 9.31
C THR A 13 -26.44 -1.51 10.37
N GLU A 14 -25.94 -2.72 10.65
CA GLU A 14 -26.63 -3.69 11.52
C GLU A 14 -26.35 -3.48 13.02
N ARG A 15 -25.10 -3.10 13.38
CA ARG A 15 -24.74 -2.93 14.79
C ARG A 15 -24.83 -1.47 15.28
N LYS A 16 -24.54 -0.49 14.40
CA LYS A 16 -24.61 0.92 14.77
C LYS A 16 -25.90 1.61 14.31
N GLY A 17 -26.74 0.93 13.52
CA GLY A 17 -28.02 1.48 13.05
C GLY A 17 -27.87 2.66 12.09
N VAL A 18 -26.70 2.80 11.44
CA VAL A 18 -26.47 3.88 10.49
C VAL A 18 -27.17 3.54 9.18
N GLU A 19 -27.89 4.49 8.59
CA GLU A 19 -28.49 4.34 7.28
C GLU A 19 -27.45 3.95 6.24
N ARG A 20 -27.81 3.05 5.31
CA ARG A 20 -26.86 2.42 4.37
C ARG A 20 -26.11 3.44 3.50
N GLU A 21 -26.79 4.45 2.99
CA GLU A 21 -26.14 5.50 2.17
C GLU A 21 -25.20 6.37 3.01
N ARG A 22 -25.59 6.69 4.23
CA ARG A 22 -24.70 7.39 5.18
C ARG A 22 -23.51 6.53 5.59
N ALA A 23 -23.70 5.23 5.77
CA ALA A 23 -22.61 4.30 6.07
C ALA A 23 -21.61 4.21 4.92
N LYS A 24 -22.06 4.16 3.67
CA LYS A 24 -21.19 4.24 2.48
C LYS A 24 -20.42 5.57 2.45
N SER A 25 -21.10 6.70 2.65
CA SER A 25 -20.46 8.02 2.68
C SER A 25 -19.36 8.11 3.76
N ILE A 26 -19.57 7.49 4.93
CA ILE A 26 -18.55 7.40 5.99
C ILE A 26 -17.34 6.58 5.49
N LEU A 27 -17.57 5.44 4.85
CA LEU A 27 -16.50 4.59 4.33
C LEU A 27 -15.73 5.27 3.21
N GLU A 28 -16.43 5.96 2.30
CA GLU A 28 -15.80 6.74 1.22
C GLU A 28 -14.97 7.90 1.77
N ARG A 29 -15.46 8.59 2.80
CA ARG A 29 -14.72 9.66 3.45
C ARG A 29 -13.44 9.12 4.08
N ASP A 30 -13.50 8.04 4.84
CA ASP A 30 -12.33 7.35 5.42
C ASP A 30 -11.28 6.99 4.36
N GLN A 31 -11.72 6.66 3.14
CA GLN A 31 -10.84 6.34 2.03
C GLN A 31 -10.22 7.58 1.37
N ARG A 32 -10.94 8.72 1.36
CA ARG A 32 -10.52 9.99 0.73
C ARG A 32 -9.72 10.89 1.66
N GLU A 33 -9.73 10.67 2.96
CA GLU A 33 -9.04 11.51 3.95
C GLU A 33 -7.50 11.62 3.74
N GLN A 34 -6.93 10.91 2.77
CA GLN A 34 -5.55 11.11 2.34
C GLN A 34 -5.31 12.46 1.66
N ASP A 35 -6.34 12.99 0.99
CA ASP A 35 -6.26 14.24 0.24
C ASP A 35 -6.64 15.45 1.13
N ASP A 36 -7.04 15.21 2.39
CA ASP A 36 -7.35 16.23 3.38
C ASP A 36 -6.14 16.50 4.27
N GLU A 37 -5.75 17.76 4.40
CA GLU A 37 -4.61 18.20 5.23
C GLU A 37 -4.77 17.76 6.70
N TYR A 38 -6.00 17.66 7.19
CA TYR A 38 -6.37 17.25 8.55
C TYR A 38 -6.96 15.83 8.63
N GLY A 39 -6.92 15.07 7.54
CA GLY A 39 -7.45 13.70 7.50
C GLY A 39 -6.62 12.71 8.32
N GLN A 40 -7.25 11.65 8.82
CA GLN A 40 -6.60 10.64 9.68
C GLN A 40 -5.57 9.77 8.96
N ARG A 41 -5.46 9.85 7.63
CA ARG A 41 -4.49 9.08 6.79
C ARG A 41 -4.36 7.62 7.18
N THR A 42 -5.48 6.97 7.45
CA THR A 42 -5.55 5.58 7.96
C THR A 42 -4.75 4.61 7.07
N ARG A 43 -4.68 4.89 5.77
CA ARG A 43 -3.90 4.07 4.81
C ARG A 43 -2.41 4.11 5.08
N ASP A 44 -1.87 5.25 5.51
CA ASP A 44 -0.45 5.41 5.80
C ASP A 44 0.00 4.64 7.04
N THR A 45 -0.96 4.05 7.79
CA THR A 45 -0.67 3.24 8.96
C THR A 45 -0.50 1.75 8.64
N PHE A 46 -1.01 1.25 7.48
CA PHE A 46 -0.96 -0.18 7.17
C PHE A 46 0.47 -0.73 7.11
N HIS A 47 1.38 -0.07 6.41
CA HIS A 47 2.78 -0.51 6.34
C HIS A 47 3.55 -0.35 7.67
N ARG A 48 2.99 0.40 8.62
CA ARG A 48 3.56 0.60 9.97
C ARG A 48 2.96 -0.36 11.00
N ALA A 49 1.93 -1.11 10.63
CA ALA A 49 1.28 -2.04 11.55
C ALA A 49 2.22 -3.19 11.92
N ASP A 50 2.29 -3.49 13.19
CA ASP A 50 3.09 -4.57 13.75
C ASP A 50 2.38 -5.92 13.64
N VAL A 51 1.03 -5.90 13.65
CA VAL A 51 0.20 -7.10 13.59
C VAL A 51 -1.15 -6.79 12.96
N PHE A 52 -1.66 -7.76 12.22
CA PHE A 52 -3.00 -7.72 11.60
C PHE A 52 -3.87 -8.79 12.24
N ILE A 53 -4.90 -8.37 12.96
CA ILE A 53 -5.74 -9.24 13.79
C ILE A 53 -7.18 -9.20 13.28
N GLU A 54 -7.77 -10.36 13.07
CA GLU A 54 -9.17 -10.49 12.69
C GLU A 54 -10.02 -10.99 13.87
N GLY A 55 -9.47 -11.87 14.70
CA GLY A 55 -10.20 -12.49 15.79
C GLY A 55 -9.42 -12.73 17.09
N PRO A 56 -10.05 -13.33 18.11
CA PRO A 56 -9.41 -13.57 19.40
C PRO A 56 -8.22 -14.53 19.34
N SER A 57 -8.21 -15.46 18.38
CA SER A 57 -7.13 -16.46 18.23
C SER A 57 -5.82 -15.79 17.81
N GLU A 58 -5.88 -14.87 16.84
CA GLU A 58 -4.73 -14.10 16.38
C GLU A 58 -4.23 -13.16 17.48
N LEU A 59 -5.16 -12.54 18.22
CA LEU A 59 -4.80 -11.71 19.36
C LEU A 59 -4.05 -12.53 20.43
N LYS A 60 -4.57 -13.70 20.79
CA LYS A 60 -3.91 -14.57 21.76
C LYS A 60 -2.51 -14.97 21.28
N ARG A 61 -2.39 -15.40 20.03
CA ARG A 61 -1.09 -15.77 19.44
C ARG A 61 -0.09 -14.60 19.45
N PHE A 62 -0.55 -13.38 19.13
CA PHE A 62 0.29 -12.18 19.21
C PHE A 62 0.74 -11.91 20.64
N LEU A 63 -0.16 -12.01 21.62
CA LEU A 63 0.18 -11.84 23.03
C LEU A 63 1.19 -12.90 23.50
N ASP A 64 1.00 -14.17 23.14
CA ASP A 64 1.94 -15.24 23.50
C ASP A 64 3.34 -14.93 22.92
N LEU A 65 3.45 -14.48 21.65
CA LEU A 65 4.71 -14.11 21.02
C LEU A 65 5.36 -12.88 21.65
N ILE A 66 4.61 -11.81 21.92
CA ILE A 66 5.16 -10.59 22.49
C ILE A 66 5.66 -10.80 23.92
N PHE A 67 5.08 -11.77 24.65
CA PHE A 67 5.53 -12.16 25.97
C PHE A 67 6.52 -13.35 25.96
N GLY A 68 7.09 -13.66 24.79
CA GLY A 68 8.24 -14.54 24.66
C GLY A 68 7.93 -16.03 24.71
N GLU A 69 6.77 -16.45 24.21
CA GLU A 69 6.50 -17.86 23.94
C GLU A 69 7.52 -18.38 22.91
N PRO A 70 8.42 -19.34 23.29
CA PRO A 70 9.60 -19.63 22.50
C PRO A 70 9.38 -20.62 21.33
N PHE A 71 8.23 -21.30 21.29
CA PHE A 71 7.97 -22.38 20.31
C PHE A 71 7.01 -22.00 19.19
N THR A 72 6.34 -20.86 19.31
CA THR A 72 5.51 -20.33 18.22
C THR A 72 6.38 -19.82 17.08
N THR A 73 6.21 -20.43 15.91
CA THR A 73 6.93 -20.07 14.67
C THR A 73 6.00 -19.38 13.69
N PRO A 74 6.54 -18.72 12.66
CA PRO A 74 5.71 -18.12 11.61
C PRO A 74 4.81 -19.16 10.94
N ASN A 75 3.61 -18.76 10.60
CA ASN A 75 2.80 -19.53 9.67
C ASN A 75 3.23 -19.25 8.20
N ARG A 76 2.67 -19.99 7.24
CA ARG A 76 3.03 -19.87 5.81
C ARG A 76 2.79 -18.46 5.28
N ASP A 77 1.66 -17.84 5.62
CA ASP A 77 1.31 -16.49 5.16
C ASP A 77 2.24 -15.43 5.76
N GLU A 78 2.60 -15.55 7.05
CA GLU A 78 3.53 -14.64 7.71
C GLU A 78 4.94 -14.73 7.11
N TYR A 79 5.43 -15.95 6.87
CA TYR A 79 6.75 -16.15 6.26
C TYR A 79 6.78 -15.61 4.82
N ALA A 80 5.80 -15.94 4.00
CA ALA A 80 5.73 -15.50 2.61
C ALA A 80 5.55 -13.98 2.50
N MET A 81 4.76 -13.36 3.40
CA MET A 81 4.59 -11.91 3.41
C MET A 81 5.87 -11.18 3.88
N PHE A 82 6.61 -11.76 4.82
CA PHE A 82 7.92 -11.25 5.20
C PHE A 82 8.91 -11.31 4.04
N MET A 83 8.92 -12.39 3.27
CA MET A 83 9.76 -12.51 2.06
C MET A 83 9.35 -11.50 0.98
N ALA A 84 8.05 -11.27 0.78
CA ALA A 84 7.56 -10.23 -0.11
C ALA A 84 8.02 -8.83 0.34
N ALA A 85 7.88 -8.50 1.62
CA ALA A 85 8.33 -7.22 2.17
C ALA A 85 9.86 -7.06 2.08
N SER A 86 10.63 -8.11 2.29
CA SER A 86 12.09 -8.11 2.13
C SER A 86 12.49 -7.86 0.67
N ALA A 87 11.77 -8.44 -0.29
CA ALA A 87 11.99 -8.18 -1.72
C ALA A 87 11.73 -6.71 -2.08
N ALA A 88 10.76 -6.05 -1.44
CA ALA A 88 10.45 -4.64 -1.66
C ALA A 88 11.64 -3.71 -1.40
N LEU A 89 12.51 -4.05 -0.44
CA LEU A 89 13.68 -3.24 -0.06
C LEU A 89 14.68 -3.05 -1.21
N ARG A 90 14.63 -3.92 -2.20
CA ARG A 90 15.47 -3.82 -3.40
C ARG A 90 15.04 -2.70 -4.35
N SER A 91 13.78 -2.27 -4.28
CA SER A 91 13.22 -1.26 -5.18
C SER A 91 13.85 0.10 -4.95
N SER A 92 14.23 0.78 -6.03
CA SER A 92 14.73 2.15 -6.05
C SER A 92 13.75 3.15 -6.67
N GLN A 93 12.51 2.75 -6.90
CA GLN A 93 11.50 3.59 -7.52
C GLN A 93 11.15 4.82 -6.68
N TYR A 94 10.87 5.95 -7.33
CA TYR A 94 10.50 7.22 -6.69
C TYR A 94 9.26 7.15 -5.83
N GLY A 95 8.33 6.26 -6.19
CA GLY A 95 7.10 6.03 -5.44
C GLY A 95 7.29 5.08 -4.27
N ARG A 96 6.41 4.09 -4.19
CA ARG A 96 6.44 3.08 -3.12
C ARG A 96 7.36 1.93 -3.48
N GLN A 97 8.07 1.43 -2.49
CA GLN A 97 8.70 0.12 -2.59
C GLN A 97 7.63 -0.97 -2.42
N VAL A 98 7.39 -1.73 -3.46
CA VAL A 98 6.43 -2.84 -3.45
C VAL A 98 7.19 -4.14 -3.66
N GLY A 99 6.83 -5.16 -2.90
CA GLY A 99 7.38 -6.50 -3.02
C GLY A 99 6.30 -7.56 -3.18
N ALA A 100 6.65 -8.63 -3.85
CA ALA A 100 5.79 -9.79 -4.04
C ALA A 100 6.57 -11.09 -3.83
N ALA A 101 5.85 -12.13 -3.39
CA ALA A 101 6.34 -13.51 -3.30
C ALA A 101 5.27 -14.45 -3.85
N ILE A 102 5.69 -15.48 -4.56
CA ILE A 102 4.80 -16.56 -5.00
C ILE A 102 5.21 -17.83 -4.28
N THR A 103 4.24 -18.53 -3.71
CA THR A 103 4.45 -19.83 -3.07
C THR A 103 3.66 -20.92 -3.77
N ASN A 104 4.11 -22.17 -3.61
CA ASN A 104 3.27 -23.33 -3.88
C ASN A 104 2.27 -23.57 -2.73
N ASP A 105 1.48 -24.64 -2.83
CA ASP A 105 0.51 -25.09 -1.83
C ASP A 105 1.15 -25.56 -0.51
N LEU A 106 2.43 -25.94 -0.55
CA LEU A 106 3.22 -26.30 0.64
C LEU A 106 3.74 -25.07 1.40
N GLY A 107 3.70 -23.87 0.78
CA GLY A 107 4.23 -22.65 1.34
C GLY A 107 5.70 -22.38 1.00
N GLU A 108 6.28 -23.15 0.07
CA GLU A 108 7.63 -22.93 -0.41
C GLU A 108 7.67 -21.76 -1.38
N ILE A 109 8.67 -20.89 -1.26
CA ILE A 109 8.85 -19.73 -2.12
C ILE A 109 9.30 -20.18 -3.52
N LEU A 110 8.50 -19.90 -4.52
CA LEU A 110 8.82 -20.16 -5.94
C LEU A 110 9.56 -18.99 -6.58
N ALA A 111 9.13 -17.77 -6.28
CA ALA A 111 9.75 -16.55 -6.80
C ALA A 111 9.49 -15.36 -5.90
N LEU A 112 10.39 -14.39 -5.96
CA LEU A 112 10.26 -13.06 -5.37
C LEU A 112 10.24 -12.01 -6.47
N GLY A 113 9.62 -10.85 -6.22
CA GLY A 113 9.61 -9.72 -7.13
C GLY A 113 9.58 -8.40 -6.38
N CYS A 114 10.14 -7.37 -6.97
CA CYS A 114 10.00 -5.97 -6.53
C CYS A 114 9.69 -5.09 -7.74
N ASN A 115 9.19 -3.89 -7.49
CA ASN A 115 8.97 -2.92 -8.55
C ASN A 115 10.28 -2.18 -8.85
N ASP A 116 10.84 -2.38 -10.05
CA ASP A 116 12.02 -1.65 -10.53
C ASP A 116 12.12 -1.76 -12.05
N VAL A 117 13.09 -1.02 -12.64
CA VAL A 117 13.33 -0.98 -14.08
C VAL A 117 13.93 -2.30 -14.57
N PRO A 118 13.38 -2.90 -15.64
CA PRO A 118 13.88 -4.15 -16.19
C PRO A 118 15.22 -3.94 -16.93
N LYS A 119 16.07 -4.97 -16.88
CA LYS A 119 17.38 -4.98 -17.52
C LYS A 119 17.35 -5.84 -18.80
N SER A 120 18.04 -5.39 -19.83
CA SER A 120 18.26 -6.20 -21.03
C SER A 120 18.98 -7.50 -20.67
N GLY A 121 18.49 -8.62 -21.18
CA GLY A 121 18.97 -9.96 -20.82
C GLY A 121 18.18 -10.61 -19.68
N GLY A 122 17.25 -9.91 -19.06
CA GLY A 122 16.34 -10.41 -18.03
C GLY A 122 16.62 -9.88 -16.62
N GLY A 123 15.60 -9.95 -15.78
CA GLY A 123 15.64 -9.41 -14.41
C GLY A 123 15.55 -7.89 -14.34
N LEU A 124 15.95 -7.36 -13.20
CA LEU A 124 15.94 -5.93 -12.89
C LEU A 124 17.38 -5.47 -12.59
N TYR A 125 17.65 -4.18 -12.73
CA TYR A 125 18.95 -3.62 -12.36
C TYR A 125 19.26 -3.78 -10.87
N TRP A 126 20.55 -4.00 -10.55
CA TRP A 126 21.09 -4.03 -9.20
C TRP A 126 21.98 -2.82 -8.96
N SER A 127 22.22 -2.48 -7.70
CA SER A 127 23.06 -1.34 -7.31
C SER A 127 24.54 -1.50 -7.70
N ASP A 128 25.00 -2.74 -7.90
CA ASP A 128 26.36 -3.11 -8.30
C ASP A 128 26.52 -3.41 -9.80
N ASP A 129 25.44 -3.25 -10.59
CA ASP A 129 25.55 -3.33 -12.06
C ASP A 129 26.44 -2.19 -12.59
N LYS A 130 27.29 -2.47 -13.58
CA LYS A 130 28.16 -1.48 -14.21
C LYS A 130 27.37 -0.44 -15.03
N ASP A 131 26.44 -0.95 -15.85
CA ASP A 131 25.56 -0.14 -16.66
C ASP A 131 24.21 -0.03 -15.93
N ARG A 132 23.96 1.09 -15.27
CA ARG A 132 22.77 1.34 -14.49
C ARG A 132 21.85 2.32 -15.21
N HIS A 133 20.59 1.96 -15.35
CA HIS A 133 19.60 2.74 -16.08
C HIS A 133 18.26 2.76 -15.33
N ARG A 134 18.29 2.81 -13.99
CA ARG A 134 17.09 3.07 -13.21
C ARG A 134 16.66 4.52 -13.40
N ASP A 135 15.42 4.84 -13.11
CA ASP A 135 14.89 6.19 -13.39
C ASP A 135 15.70 7.30 -12.73
N HIS A 136 16.18 7.10 -11.49
CA HIS A 136 17.02 8.06 -10.77
C HIS A 136 18.49 8.11 -11.23
N GLU A 137 18.93 7.14 -12.04
CA GLU A 137 20.29 7.05 -12.57
C GLU A 137 20.40 7.61 -14.01
N CYS A 138 19.27 7.94 -14.64
CA CYS A 138 19.20 8.57 -15.96
C CYS A 138 19.36 10.10 -15.84
N GLU A 139 19.84 10.72 -16.91
CA GLU A 139 19.88 12.19 -17.00
C GLU A 139 19.01 12.66 -18.18
N PRO A 140 18.00 13.49 -17.92
CA PRO A 140 17.52 13.91 -16.61
C PRO A 140 16.88 12.76 -15.82
N ALA A 141 16.99 12.81 -14.47
CA ALA A 141 16.37 11.85 -13.58
C ALA A 141 14.85 12.15 -13.48
N THR A 142 14.06 11.48 -14.29
CA THR A 142 12.62 11.76 -14.41
C THR A 142 11.80 10.47 -14.25
N ASP A 143 10.60 10.63 -13.70
CA ASP A 143 9.57 9.59 -13.75
C ASP A 143 8.88 9.66 -15.11
N SER A 144 9.13 8.69 -15.99
CA SER A 144 8.57 8.62 -17.34
C SER A 144 7.04 8.64 -17.36
N ASN A 145 6.41 8.09 -16.33
CA ASN A 145 4.95 8.10 -16.23
C ASN A 145 4.42 9.50 -15.88
N ASP A 146 5.13 10.26 -15.04
CA ASP A 146 4.76 11.63 -14.71
C ASP A 146 5.05 12.59 -15.88
N GLU A 147 6.08 12.33 -16.68
CA GLU A 147 6.32 13.07 -17.93
C GLU A 147 5.18 12.85 -18.93
N ALA A 148 4.85 11.59 -19.21
CA ALA A 148 3.76 11.27 -20.13
C ALA A 148 2.41 11.87 -19.68
N LYS A 149 2.12 11.89 -18.38
CA LYS A 149 0.92 12.54 -17.85
C LYS A 149 0.92 14.05 -18.09
N ARG A 150 2.07 14.72 -17.94
CA ARG A 150 2.21 16.16 -18.23
C ARG A 150 2.05 16.44 -19.74
N GLU A 151 2.61 15.59 -20.58
CA GLU A 151 2.43 15.70 -22.03
C GLU A 151 0.96 15.56 -22.43
N ILE A 152 0.26 14.55 -21.87
CA ILE A 152 -1.19 14.37 -22.09
C ILE A 152 -1.97 15.59 -21.59
N GLU A 153 -1.64 16.12 -20.39
CA GLU A 153 -2.28 17.33 -19.86
C GLU A 153 -2.10 18.51 -20.81
N GLN A 154 -0.89 18.73 -21.32
CA GLN A 154 -0.59 19.80 -22.27
C GLN A 154 -1.32 19.59 -23.60
N GLU A 155 -1.36 18.37 -24.11
CA GLU A 155 -2.11 18.05 -25.33
C GLU A 155 -3.61 18.32 -25.17
N VAL A 156 -4.22 17.89 -24.07
CA VAL A 156 -5.62 18.15 -23.75
C VAL A 156 -5.90 19.63 -23.68
N ILE A 157 -5.08 20.41 -22.96
CA ILE A 157 -5.22 21.87 -22.87
C ILE A 157 -5.10 22.50 -24.26
N SER A 158 -4.15 22.09 -25.09
CA SER A 158 -3.96 22.58 -26.46
C SER A 158 -5.18 22.29 -27.34
N LYS A 159 -5.72 21.08 -27.28
CA LYS A 159 -6.94 20.72 -28.04
C LYS A 159 -8.16 21.52 -27.59
N PHE A 160 -8.32 21.74 -26.29
CA PHE A 160 -9.38 22.60 -25.74
C PHE A 160 -9.21 24.03 -26.22
N SER A 161 -7.99 24.58 -26.21
CA SER A 161 -7.68 25.91 -26.71
C SER A 161 -8.12 26.05 -28.17
N GLY A 162 -7.71 25.11 -29.05
CA GLY A 162 -8.09 25.13 -30.45
C GLY A 162 -9.60 25.00 -30.71
N ALA A 163 -10.30 24.17 -29.92
CA ALA A 163 -11.76 24.07 -30.01
C ALA A 163 -12.46 25.36 -29.56
N LEU A 164 -11.93 26.02 -28.52
CA LEU A 164 -12.43 27.30 -28.02
C LEU A 164 -12.18 28.42 -29.02
N ASP A 165 -11.02 28.46 -29.73
CA ASP A 165 -10.74 29.37 -30.82
C ASP A 165 -11.82 29.26 -31.91
N SER A 166 -12.09 28.06 -32.37
CA SER A 166 -13.10 27.82 -33.41
C SER A 166 -14.51 28.19 -32.97
N ALA A 167 -14.83 28.04 -31.66
CA ALA A 167 -16.12 28.44 -31.10
C ALA A 167 -16.25 29.95 -30.99
N VAL A 168 -15.18 30.65 -30.54
CA VAL A 168 -15.09 32.12 -30.44
C VAL A 168 -15.23 32.75 -31.82
N GLU A 169 -14.50 32.26 -32.84
CA GLU A 169 -14.60 32.77 -34.20
C GLU A 169 -16.02 32.67 -34.76
N ARG A 170 -16.72 31.55 -34.50
CA ARG A 170 -18.11 31.40 -34.94
C ARG A 170 -19.05 32.35 -34.20
N ALA A 171 -18.87 32.49 -32.87
CA ALA A 171 -19.67 33.38 -32.03
C ALA A 171 -19.44 34.87 -32.47
N VAL A 172 -18.22 35.26 -32.70
CA VAL A 172 -17.89 36.61 -33.22
C VAL A 172 -18.55 36.92 -34.54
N LYS A 173 -18.56 35.96 -35.48
CA LYS A 173 -19.25 36.13 -36.79
C LYS A 173 -20.75 36.27 -36.62
N GLN A 174 -21.37 35.70 -35.62
CA GLN A 174 -22.81 35.72 -35.34
C GLN A 174 -23.27 36.91 -34.51
N ILE A 175 -22.46 37.34 -33.51
CA ILE A 175 -22.89 38.31 -32.49
C ILE A 175 -22.17 39.64 -32.59
N GLY A 176 -21.05 39.75 -33.32
CA GLY A 176 -20.30 41.00 -33.52
C GLY A 176 -19.52 41.52 -32.30
N GLN A 177 -19.45 40.76 -31.21
CA GLN A 177 -18.74 41.14 -29.97
C GLN A 177 -17.40 40.40 -29.83
N GLY A 178 -16.54 40.50 -30.79
CA GLY A 178 -15.28 39.77 -30.84
C GLY A 178 -14.33 39.98 -29.69
N LEU A 179 -14.20 41.18 -29.20
CA LEU A 179 -13.24 41.52 -28.16
C LEU A 179 -13.54 40.80 -26.81
N ILE A 180 -14.81 40.77 -26.39
CA ILE A 180 -15.21 40.14 -25.13
C ILE A 180 -14.99 38.61 -25.20
N ALA A 181 -15.34 38.01 -26.32
CA ALA A 181 -15.18 36.56 -26.50
C ALA A 181 -13.71 36.13 -26.52
N THR A 182 -12.83 36.93 -27.15
CA THR A 182 -11.38 36.70 -27.17
C THR A 182 -10.77 36.84 -25.77
N THR A 183 -11.15 37.85 -25.04
CA THR A 183 -10.68 38.08 -23.66
C THR A 183 -11.12 36.97 -22.70
N LEU A 184 -12.36 36.52 -22.78
CA LEU A 184 -12.84 35.39 -21.95
C LEU A 184 -12.08 34.09 -22.25
N LYS A 185 -11.76 33.82 -23.50
CA LYS A 185 -10.94 32.69 -23.90
C LYS A 185 -9.53 32.78 -23.31
N GLU A 186 -8.89 33.92 -23.44
CA GLU A 186 -7.54 34.15 -22.91
C GLU A 186 -7.53 33.90 -21.39
N ILE A 187 -8.47 34.49 -20.67
CA ILE A 187 -8.64 34.28 -19.22
C ILE A 187 -8.84 32.78 -18.91
N PHE A 188 -9.69 32.07 -19.67
CA PHE A 188 -9.94 30.64 -19.41
C PHE A 188 -8.70 29.77 -19.65
N ILE A 189 -7.95 30.03 -20.71
CA ILE A 189 -6.70 29.30 -21.01
C ILE A 189 -5.61 29.67 -19.99
N GLU A 190 -5.51 30.91 -19.59
CA GLU A 190 -4.62 31.36 -18.52
C GLU A 190 -4.96 30.68 -17.19
N GLU A 191 -6.21 30.62 -16.81
CA GLU A 191 -6.67 29.92 -15.61
C GLU A 191 -6.31 28.43 -15.63
N LEU A 192 -6.42 27.76 -16.78
CA LEU A 192 -5.99 26.37 -16.93
C LEU A 192 -4.48 26.21 -16.80
N LYS A 193 -3.69 27.15 -17.35
CA LYS A 193 -2.22 27.14 -17.25
C LYS A 193 -1.72 27.53 -15.87
N LEU A 194 -2.39 28.50 -15.21
CA LEU A 194 -2.04 28.96 -13.87
C LEU A 194 -2.37 27.94 -12.76
N ARG A 195 -3.15 26.90 -13.06
CA ARG A 195 -3.41 25.79 -12.17
C ARG A 195 -2.65 24.54 -12.64
N PRO A 196 -1.33 24.44 -12.41
CA PRO A 196 -0.58 23.24 -12.73
C PRO A 196 -1.25 22.06 -12.07
N GLY A 197 -1.64 21.09 -12.85
CA GLY A 197 -2.42 19.95 -12.34
C GLY A 197 -3.92 20.19 -12.26
N ALA A 198 -4.50 21.07 -13.11
CA ALA A 198 -5.96 21.23 -13.24
C ALA A 198 -6.66 19.90 -13.52
N LEU A 199 -5.99 18.96 -14.18
CA LEU A 199 -6.46 17.61 -14.44
C LEU A 199 -5.96 16.58 -13.41
N ARG A 200 -5.24 17.00 -12.36
CA ARG A 200 -4.55 16.12 -11.39
C ARG A 200 -5.50 15.15 -10.68
N ASN A 201 -6.74 15.53 -10.46
CA ASN A 201 -7.76 14.69 -9.84
C ASN A 201 -8.64 13.97 -10.85
N THR A 202 -8.22 13.90 -12.11
CA THR A 202 -8.92 13.14 -13.15
C THR A 202 -8.29 11.76 -13.36
N LYS A 203 -9.01 10.86 -14.02
CA LYS A 203 -8.53 9.51 -14.36
C LYS A 203 -7.26 9.50 -15.23
N ILE A 204 -6.93 10.62 -15.92
CA ILE A 204 -5.70 10.76 -16.69
C ILE A 204 -4.48 10.59 -15.78
N PHE A 205 -4.53 11.14 -14.56
CA PHE A 205 -3.43 11.03 -13.60
C PHE A 205 -3.38 9.67 -12.87
N GLU A 206 -4.36 8.79 -13.11
CA GLU A 206 -4.35 7.40 -12.63
C GLU A 206 -3.69 6.42 -13.62
N ILE A 207 -3.32 6.89 -14.82
CA ILE A 207 -2.61 6.10 -15.83
C ILE A 207 -1.23 5.71 -15.32
N THR A 208 -0.88 4.42 -15.44
CA THR A 208 0.42 3.85 -15.00
C THR A 208 1.16 3.15 -16.13
N GLU A 209 0.62 3.20 -17.35
CA GLU A 209 1.09 2.45 -18.52
C GLU A 209 2.43 2.94 -19.08
N TYR A 210 2.82 4.18 -18.77
CA TYR A 210 4.05 4.81 -19.28
C TYR A 210 5.24 4.66 -18.34
N GLY A 211 5.04 4.05 -17.17
CA GLY A 211 6.12 3.76 -16.23
C GLY A 211 7.06 2.69 -16.78
N ARG A 212 8.36 2.90 -16.65
CA ARG A 212 9.39 1.91 -17.07
C ARG A 212 9.48 0.74 -16.12
N ALA A 213 9.10 0.92 -14.87
CA ALA A 213 9.19 -0.13 -13.86
C ALA A 213 8.21 -1.28 -14.11
N VAL A 214 8.70 -2.49 -14.01
CA VAL A 214 7.86 -3.69 -13.87
C VAL A 214 7.31 -3.71 -12.44
N HIS A 215 6.02 -3.94 -12.27
CA HIS A 215 5.44 -4.06 -10.92
C HIS A 215 5.90 -5.35 -10.23
N ALA A 216 5.91 -5.36 -8.91
CA ALA A 216 6.44 -6.46 -8.10
C ALA A 216 5.77 -7.80 -8.39
N GLU A 217 4.45 -7.81 -8.53
CA GLU A 217 3.66 -9.01 -8.83
C GLU A 217 4.02 -9.56 -10.21
N MET A 218 4.14 -8.67 -11.19
CA MET A 218 4.56 -9.04 -12.55
C MET A 218 6.01 -9.54 -12.56
N ASN A 219 6.91 -8.88 -11.84
CA ASN A 219 8.30 -9.34 -11.71
C ASN A 219 8.39 -10.74 -11.09
N ALA A 220 7.62 -11.04 -10.03
CA ALA A 220 7.57 -12.38 -9.45
C ALA A 220 7.07 -13.43 -10.46
N LEU A 221 6.04 -13.12 -11.25
CA LEU A 221 5.53 -14.00 -12.31
C LEU A 221 6.55 -14.20 -13.42
N LEU A 222 7.25 -13.15 -13.85
CA LEU A 222 8.31 -13.23 -14.86
C LEU A 222 9.53 -14.02 -14.36
N ASN A 223 9.87 -13.92 -13.07
CA ASN A 223 10.92 -14.73 -12.46
C ASN A 223 10.54 -16.22 -12.46
N CYS A 224 9.29 -16.57 -12.20
CA CYS A 224 8.79 -17.94 -12.41
C CYS A 224 8.96 -18.39 -13.88
N ALA A 225 8.53 -17.54 -14.82
CA ALA A 225 8.61 -17.87 -16.25
C ALA A 225 10.06 -18.03 -16.72
N SER A 226 10.99 -17.17 -16.31
CA SER A 226 12.39 -17.20 -16.69
C SER A 226 13.14 -18.42 -16.16
N THR A 227 12.70 -18.96 -15.01
CA THR A 227 13.28 -20.16 -14.39
C THR A 227 12.55 -21.45 -14.76
N GLY A 228 11.48 -21.37 -15.57
CA GLY A 228 10.69 -22.53 -15.95
C GLY A 228 9.82 -23.12 -14.83
N ILE A 229 9.56 -22.34 -13.77
CA ILE A 229 8.73 -22.75 -12.64
C ILE A 229 7.30 -22.29 -12.88
N SER A 230 6.33 -23.22 -12.81
CA SER A 230 4.91 -22.84 -12.96
C SER A 230 4.37 -22.21 -11.67
N PRO A 231 3.80 -21.00 -11.72
CA PRO A 231 3.12 -20.40 -10.58
C PRO A 231 1.66 -20.88 -10.42
N LYS A 232 1.19 -21.73 -11.34
CA LYS A 232 -0.21 -22.20 -11.39
C LYS A 232 -0.60 -22.92 -10.09
N GLY A 233 -1.76 -22.54 -9.55
CA GLY A 233 -2.25 -23.08 -8.27
C GLY A 233 -1.61 -22.45 -7.04
N GLY A 234 -0.53 -21.69 -7.21
CA GLY A 234 0.17 -21.02 -6.12
C GLY A 234 -0.58 -19.86 -5.49
N THR A 235 -0.04 -19.35 -4.39
CA THR A 235 -0.50 -18.13 -3.72
C THR A 235 0.48 -16.98 -3.99
N LEU A 236 -0.03 -15.83 -4.40
CA LEU A 236 0.75 -14.61 -4.54
C LEU A 236 0.55 -13.72 -3.32
N PHE A 237 1.64 -13.34 -2.69
CA PHE A 237 1.71 -12.38 -1.59
C PHE A 237 2.28 -11.08 -2.11
N THR A 238 1.68 -9.95 -1.71
CA THR A 238 2.14 -8.62 -2.14
C THR A 238 1.95 -7.60 -1.03
N THR A 239 2.88 -6.66 -0.90
CA THR A 239 2.80 -5.63 0.12
C THR A 239 1.70 -4.60 -0.15
N ALA A 240 1.26 -4.46 -1.41
CA ALA A 240 0.16 -3.59 -1.83
C ALA A 240 -0.88 -4.37 -2.63
N PHE A 241 -2.15 -3.98 -2.58
CA PHE A 241 -3.21 -4.58 -3.39
C PHE A 241 -2.88 -4.44 -4.88
N PRO A 242 -2.98 -5.51 -5.71
CA PRO A 242 -2.60 -5.48 -7.11
C PRO A 242 -3.40 -4.45 -7.93
N CYS A 243 -2.74 -3.72 -8.80
CA CYS A 243 -3.43 -2.90 -9.79
C CYS A 243 -4.12 -3.78 -10.83
N HIS A 244 -5.01 -3.20 -11.62
CA HIS A 244 -5.74 -3.93 -12.66
C HIS A 244 -4.82 -4.53 -13.74
N ASN A 245 -3.67 -3.91 -14.03
CA ASN A 245 -2.68 -4.44 -14.96
C ASN A 245 -2.01 -5.71 -14.41
N CYS A 246 -1.60 -5.72 -13.14
CA CYS A 246 -1.06 -6.92 -12.49
C CYS A 246 -2.12 -8.01 -12.36
N THR A 247 -3.36 -7.64 -12.04
CA THR A 247 -4.47 -8.59 -11.84
C THR A 247 -4.71 -9.48 -13.07
N ARG A 248 -4.72 -8.92 -14.29
CA ARG A 248 -4.89 -9.72 -15.52
C ARG A 248 -3.78 -10.76 -15.70
N HIS A 249 -2.54 -10.44 -15.30
CA HIS A 249 -1.42 -11.38 -15.37
C HIS A 249 -1.51 -12.45 -14.28
N ILE A 250 -1.94 -12.09 -13.08
CA ILE A 250 -2.20 -13.01 -11.97
C ILE A 250 -3.26 -14.05 -12.38
N ILE A 251 -4.36 -13.60 -12.99
CA ILE A 251 -5.42 -14.49 -13.50
C ILE A 251 -4.86 -15.42 -14.59
N ALA A 252 -4.19 -14.85 -15.60
CA ALA A 252 -3.64 -15.61 -16.72
C ALA A 252 -2.58 -16.62 -16.31
N ALA A 253 -1.80 -16.34 -15.26
CA ALA A 253 -0.80 -17.25 -14.71
C ALA A 253 -1.40 -18.39 -13.88
N GLY A 254 -2.70 -18.36 -13.58
CA GLY A 254 -3.40 -19.40 -12.84
C GLY A 254 -3.11 -19.38 -11.34
N ILE A 255 -2.79 -18.21 -10.76
CA ILE A 255 -2.68 -18.04 -9.30
C ILE A 255 -4.04 -18.35 -8.67
N SER A 256 -4.02 -19.10 -7.58
CA SER A 256 -5.24 -19.56 -6.89
C SER A 256 -5.70 -18.63 -5.76
N ARG A 257 -4.81 -17.80 -5.22
CA ARG A 257 -5.07 -16.90 -4.09
C ARG A 257 -4.11 -15.71 -4.12
N VAL A 258 -4.60 -14.53 -3.74
CA VAL A 258 -3.77 -13.34 -3.54
C VAL A 258 -3.93 -12.85 -2.10
N VAL A 259 -2.80 -12.57 -1.43
CA VAL A 259 -2.75 -12.01 -0.08
C VAL A 259 -2.05 -10.66 -0.14
N TYR A 260 -2.66 -9.62 0.42
CA TYR A 260 -2.09 -8.27 0.38
C TYR A 260 -2.14 -7.57 1.75
N ILE A 261 -1.23 -6.64 1.99
CA ILE A 261 -1.24 -5.81 3.20
C ILE A 261 -2.01 -4.52 2.96
N GLU A 262 -1.52 -3.70 2.04
CA GLU A 262 -2.00 -2.34 1.88
C GLU A 262 -3.11 -2.28 0.83
N PRO A 263 -4.30 -1.73 1.16
CA PRO A 263 -5.35 -1.54 0.17
C PRO A 263 -4.95 -0.49 -0.88
N TYR A 264 -5.40 -0.69 -2.12
CA TYR A 264 -5.20 0.26 -3.21
C TYR A 264 -6.54 0.62 -3.87
N PRO A 265 -7.29 1.62 -3.36
CA PRO A 265 -8.62 1.99 -3.82
C PRO A 265 -8.68 2.43 -5.28
N LYS A 266 -7.57 2.94 -5.85
CA LYS A 266 -7.49 3.30 -7.28
C LYS A 266 -7.42 2.08 -8.19
N SER A 267 -7.25 0.87 -7.63
CA SER A 267 -7.24 -0.35 -8.42
C SER A 267 -8.64 -0.66 -8.96
N ARG A 268 -8.73 -0.82 -10.25
CA ARG A 268 -9.94 -1.27 -10.95
C ARG A 268 -9.96 -2.79 -11.14
N ALA A 269 -9.19 -3.53 -10.35
CA ALA A 269 -9.06 -4.98 -10.48
C ALA A 269 -10.42 -5.69 -10.40
N VAL A 270 -11.26 -5.33 -9.44
CA VAL A 270 -12.58 -5.94 -9.25
C VAL A 270 -13.58 -5.46 -10.28
N ASP A 271 -13.50 -4.17 -10.67
CA ASP A 271 -14.40 -3.61 -11.70
C ASP A 271 -14.19 -4.28 -13.05
N LEU A 272 -12.93 -4.51 -13.43
CA LEU A 272 -12.58 -5.04 -14.76
C LEU A 272 -12.53 -6.57 -14.80
N HIS A 273 -12.32 -7.24 -13.67
CA HIS A 273 -12.12 -8.69 -13.58
C HIS A 273 -13.01 -9.34 -12.51
N GLY A 274 -14.19 -8.75 -12.26
CA GLY A 274 -15.15 -9.28 -11.28
C GLY A 274 -15.75 -10.64 -11.66
N ASP A 275 -15.55 -11.09 -12.89
CA ASP A 275 -15.83 -12.45 -13.37
C ASP A 275 -14.84 -13.48 -12.79
N ALA A 276 -13.56 -13.11 -12.63
CA ALA A 276 -12.47 -13.99 -12.22
C ALA A 276 -11.93 -13.72 -10.80
N VAL A 277 -12.19 -12.54 -10.22
CA VAL A 277 -11.67 -12.12 -8.91
C VAL A 277 -12.80 -11.83 -7.95
N ARG A 278 -12.58 -12.11 -6.66
CA ARG A 278 -13.46 -11.71 -5.56
C ARG A 278 -12.65 -11.16 -4.40
N LEU A 279 -13.24 -10.22 -3.65
CA LEU A 279 -12.67 -9.75 -2.38
C LEU A 279 -13.16 -10.61 -1.23
N GLY A 280 -12.30 -10.79 -0.21
CA GLY A 280 -12.66 -11.46 1.05
C GLY A 280 -12.18 -12.90 1.16
N ARG A 281 -12.36 -13.47 2.38
CA ARG A 281 -11.92 -14.81 2.74
C ARG A 281 -12.93 -15.90 2.37
N ASN A 282 -12.47 -17.13 2.44
CA ASN A 282 -13.09 -18.34 1.91
C ASN A 282 -14.48 -18.77 2.46
N GLU A 283 -15.04 -18.11 3.45
CA GLU A 283 -16.31 -18.57 4.04
C GLU A 283 -17.53 -18.48 3.11
N GLU A 284 -17.48 -17.61 2.11
CA GLU A 284 -18.52 -17.53 1.07
C GLU A 284 -18.36 -18.57 -0.05
N ARG A 285 -17.21 -19.26 -0.12
CA ARG A 285 -16.91 -20.29 -1.14
C ARG A 285 -17.92 -21.43 -1.18
N ARG A 286 -18.56 -21.75 -0.04
CA ARG A 286 -19.54 -22.87 0.07
C ARG A 286 -20.89 -22.63 -0.62
N LYS A 287 -21.21 -21.38 -0.96
CA LYS A 287 -22.50 -21.07 -1.61
C LYS A 287 -22.39 -21.02 -3.13
N ASP A 288 -21.21 -20.59 -3.67
CA ASP A 288 -20.98 -20.47 -5.11
C ASP A 288 -20.56 -21.80 -5.76
N ASP A 289 -19.87 -22.68 -5.02
CA ASP A 289 -19.44 -24.02 -5.49
C ASP A 289 -20.62 -24.96 -5.83
N ALA A 290 -21.82 -24.67 -5.32
CA ALA A 290 -23.02 -25.46 -5.64
C ALA A 290 -23.57 -25.22 -7.07
N SER A 291 -23.08 -24.20 -7.78
CA SER A 291 -23.54 -23.83 -9.11
C SER A 291 -22.63 -24.28 -10.26
N GLY A 292 -21.50 -24.96 -9.98
CA GLY A 292 -20.56 -25.41 -11.02
C GLY A 292 -19.81 -24.27 -11.74
N ALA A 293 -19.89 -23.03 -11.24
CA ALA A 293 -19.13 -21.91 -11.76
C ALA A 293 -17.65 -22.02 -11.35
N GLU A 294 -16.74 -21.67 -12.25
CA GLU A 294 -15.30 -21.60 -11.97
C GLU A 294 -15.06 -20.72 -10.74
N SER A 295 -14.31 -21.27 -9.76
CA SER A 295 -14.05 -20.58 -8.49
C SER A 295 -13.21 -19.33 -8.70
N LYS A 296 -13.75 -18.13 -8.42
CA LYS A 296 -13.05 -16.87 -8.51
C LYS A 296 -11.84 -16.82 -7.56
N ILE A 297 -10.76 -16.19 -8.02
CA ILE A 297 -9.54 -16.02 -7.23
C ILE A 297 -9.82 -15.08 -6.04
N PRO A 298 -9.65 -15.54 -4.79
CA PRO A 298 -9.84 -14.70 -3.63
C PRO A 298 -8.64 -13.74 -3.44
N PHE A 299 -8.92 -12.45 -3.40
CA PHE A 299 -8.00 -11.41 -2.96
C PHE A 299 -8.32 -11.11 -1.51
N VAL A 300 -7.41 -11.51 -0.61
CA VAL A 300 -7.64 -11.48 0.84
C VAL A 300 -6.62 -10.59 1.55
N PRO A 301 -7.05 -9.81 2.54
CA PRO A 301 -6.12 -9.06 3.36
C PRO A 301 -5.27 -10.00 4.21
N PHE A 302 -4.02 -9.61 4.41
CA PHE A 302 -3.08 -10.32 5.27
C PHE A 302 -3.55 -10.28 6.73
N VAL A 303 -3.37 -11.39 7.44
CA VAL A 303 -3.61 -11.52 8.88
C VAL A 303 -2.47 -12.29 9.50
N GLY A 304 -1.94 -11.77 10.59
CA GLY A 304 -0.80 -12.33 11.29
C GLY A 304 0.20 -11.26 11.74
N ILE A 305 1.39 -11.69 12.08
CA ILE A 305 2.50 -10.81 12.45
C ILE A 305 3.02 -10.10 11.20
N GLY A 306 2.98 -8.77 11.23
CA GLY A 306 3.46 -7.93 10.13
C GLY A 306 4.96 -8.06 9.89
N PRO A 307 5.43 -7.85 8.65
CA PRO A 307 6.85 -7.98 8.30
C PRO A 307 7.78 -7.15 9.18
N ARG A 308 7.32 -6.00 9.63
CA ARG A 308 8.09 -5.08 10.47
C ARG A 308 8.50 -5.70 11.81
N ARG A 309 7.68 -6.57 12.38
CA ARG A 309 7.93 -7.25 13.67
C ARG A 309 8.37 -8.69 13.54
N PHE A 310 8.59 -9.15 12.32
CA PHE A 310 8.88 -10.55 12.07
C PHE A 310 10.13 -11.04 12.80
N LEU A 311 11.25 -10.31 12.66
CA LEU A 311 12.50 -10.66 13.34
C LEU A 311 12.40 -10.49 14.84
N ASP A 312 11.75 -9.43 15.33
CA ASP A 312 11.58 -9.17 16.76
C ASP A 312 10.82 -10.28 17.47
N LEU A 313 9.80 -10.88 16.83
CA LEU A 313 8.93 -11.84 17.48
C LEU A 313 9.31 -13.29 17.21
N PHE A 314 9.89 -13.62 16.06
CA PHE A 314 10.19 -14.99 15.68
C PHE A 314 11.65 -15.38 15.82
N SER A 315 12.59 -14.44 15.79
CA SER A 315 14.00 -14.78 15.98
C SER A 315 14.31 -15.11 17.43
N VAL A 316 15.20 -16.06 17.64
CA VAL A 316 15.73 -16.40 18.97
C VAL A 316 16.68 -15.29 19.44
N ASP A 317 17.61 -14.84 18.57
CA ASP A 317 18.73 -13.98 18.94
C ASP A 317 18.71 -12.59 18.28
N LEU A 318 18.05 -12.44 17.11
CA LEU A 318 18.05 -11.18 16.33
C LEU A 318 16.97 -10.19 16.77
N SER A 319 16.23 -10.49 17.83
CA SER A 319 15.22 -9.59 18.38
C SER A 319 15.85 -8.38 19.01
N SER A 320 15.19 -7.22 18.92
CA SER A 320 15.50 -6.03 19.71
C SER A 320 15.16 -6.18 21.21
N GLY A 321 14.44 -7.24 21.58
CA GLY A 321 14.13 -7.63 22.95
C GLY A 321 15.16 -8.62 23.53
N TYR A 322 14.77 -9.34 24.57
CA TYR A 322 15.61 -10.38 25.14
C TYR A 322 15.62 -11.66 24.28
N PRO A 323 16.73 -12.45 24.29
CA PRO A 323 16.79 -13.70 23.55
C PRO A 323 15.84 -14.75 24.15
N LEU A 324 15.35 -15.66 23.28
CA LEU A 324 14.49 -16.76 23.68
C LEU A 324 15.33 -17.99 24.04
N GLU A 325 14.92 -18.65 25.10
CA GLU A 325 15.48 -19.94 25.49
C GLU A 325 14.46 -21.05 25.20
N ARG A 326 14.82 -22.01 24.36
CA ARG A 326 13.99 -23.19 24.02
C ARG A 326 14.36 -24.44 24.82
N LYS A 327 15.59 -24.48 25.35
CA LYS A 327 16.14 -25.60 26.10
C LYS A 327 16.97 -25.11 27.26
N ASN A 328 16.88 -25.80 28.39
CA ASN A 328 17.77 -25.66 29.55
C ASN A 328 18.31 -27.04 29.96
N ASP A 329 19.04 -27.12 31.08
CA ASP A 329 19.63 -28.36 31.58
C ASP A 329 18.58 -29.46 31.89
N GLY A 330 17.33 -29.08 32.15
CA GLY A 330 16.19 -29.99 32.34
C GLY A 330 15.44 -30.37 31.06
N GLY A 331 15.90 -29.95 29.87
CA GLY A 331 15.25 -30.20 28.60
C GLY A 331 14.43 -29.03 28.06
N LYS A 332 13.25 -29.26 27.52
CA LYS A 332 12.36 -28.22 26.96
C LYS A 332 11.95 -27.21 28.03
N VAL A 333 12.15 -25.90 27.76
CA VAL A 333 11.71 -24.83 28.66
C VAL A 333 10.18 -24.82 28.77
N SER A 334 9.69 -24.78 30.01
CA SER A 334 8.27 -24.60 30.29
C SER A 334 7.96 -23.10 30.33
N TRP A 335 7.18 -22.62 29.39
CA TRP A 335 6.74 -21.24 29.32
C TRP A 335 5.31 -21.09 29.87
N SER A 336 5.08 -19.98 30.58
CA SER A 336 3.74 -19.54 30.94
C SER A 336 3.67 -18.01 31.01
N PRO A 337 2.53 -17.40 30.72
CA PRO A 337 2.37 -15.93 30.76
C PRO A 337 2.72 -15.33 32.13
N ALA A 338 2.47 -16.08 33.22
CA ALA A 338 2.75 -15.64 34.60
C ALA A 338 4.23 -15.56 34.95
N ARG A 339 5.13 -16.16 34.17
CA ARG A 339 6.58 -16.21 34.38
C ARG A 339 7.39 -15.47 33.33
N ASN A 340 6.74 -14.62 32.51
CA ASN A 340 7.43 -13.91 31.45
C ASN A 340 8.35 -12.78 32.00
N ARG A 341 9.34 -12.40 31.20
CA ARG A 341 10.29 -11.32 31.51
C ARG A 341 9.78 -9.92 31.06
N GLY A 342 8.51 -9.80 30.67
CA GLY A 342 7.94 -8.63 30.03
C GLY A 342 7.87 -8.75 28.53
N PRO A 343 7.36 -7.74 27.83
CA PRO A 343 7.19 -7.79 26.37
C PRO A 343 8.53 -7.74 25.63
N ARG A 344 8.67 -8.56 24.60
CA ARG A 344 9.76 -8.55 23.61
C ARG A 344 9.55 -7.45 22.58
N ALA A 345 9.34 -6.23 23.02
CA ALA A 345 9.26 -5.06 22.17
C ALA A 345 10.48 -4.16 22.49
N PRO A 346 10.96 -3.36 21.52
CA PRO A 346 11.95 -2.34 21.85
C PRO A 346 11.36 -1.49 22.97
N LEU A 347 12.00 -1.53 24.12
CA LEU A 347 11.68 -0.60 25.20
C LEU A 347 12.10 0.78 24.70
N LEU A 348 11.17 1.70 24.60
CA LEU A 348 11.52 3.09 24.41
C LEU A 348 12.41 3.50 25.60
N PRO A 349 13.49 4.25 25.37
CA PRO A 349 14.41 4.70 26.43
C PRO A 349 13.70 5.50 27.52
N SER A 350 12.52 6.05 27.20
CA SER A 350 11.65 6.79 28.11
C SER A 350 10.21 6.29 27.96
N SER A 351 9.49 6.25 29.08
CA SER A 351 8.05 5.95 29.03
C SER A 351 7.31 7.03 28.24
N TYR A 352 6.12 6.70 27.75
CA TYR A 352 5.24 7.69 27.11
C TYR A 352 5.00 8.90 28.04
N LEU A 353 4.80 8.64 29.33
CA LEU A 353 4.63 9.68 30.34
C LEU A 353 5.87 10.56 30.49
N ASP A 354 7.09 10.00 30.44
CA ASP A 354 8.33 10.77 30.49
C ASP A 354 8.48 11.68 29.26
N ARG A 355 8.02 11.23 28.09
CA ARG A 355 8.02 12.05 26.86
C ARG A 355 7.02 13.19 26.94
N GLU A 356 5.81 12.94 27.42
CA GLU A 356 4.82 14.00 27.62
C GLU A 356 5.27 15.01 28.68
N LEU A 357 5.84 14.53 29.80
CA LEU A 357 6.42 15.40 30.81
C LEU A 357 7.60 16.22 30.28
N GLY A 358 8.40 15.63 29.38
CA GLY A 358 9.48 16.35 28.68
C GLY A 358 8.95 17.46 27.80
N ALA A 359 7.95 17.17 26.95
CA ALA A 359 7.33 18.15 26.06
C ALA A 359 6.67 19.31 26.84
N VAL A 360 5.96 18.99 27.93
CA VAL A 360 5.36 20.02 28.80
C VAL A 360 6.42 20.89 29.48
N ARG A 361 7.56 20.33 29.86
CA ARG A 361 8.68 21.12 30.44
C ARG A 361 9.32 22.05 29.42
N GLU A 362 9.56 21.58 28.20
CA GLU A 362 10.09 22.40 27.11
C GLU A 362 9.15 23.57 26.77
N GLU A 363 7.83 23.33 26.73
CA GLU A 363 6.85 24.38 26.51
C GLU A 363 6.83 25.43 27.64
N HIS A 364 6.92 24.99 28.88
CA HIS A 364 7.00 25.88 30.03
C HIS A 364 8.31 26.71 30.08
N GLU A 365 9.43 26.15 29.65
CA GLU A 365 10.68 26.87 29.53
C GLU A 365 10.66 27.90 28.41
N THR A 366 10.07 27.57 27.28
CA THR A 366 9.90 28.50 26.14
C THR A 366 9.02 29.69 26.53
N VAL A 367 7.90 29.42 27.19
CA VAL A 367 6.97 30.49 27.67
C VAL A 367 7.64 31.40 28.72
N ARG A 368 8.51 30.85 29.58
CA ARG A 368 9.29 31.66 30.55
C ARG A 368 10.31 32.55 29.84
N GLN A 369 11.05 32.05 28.86
CA GLN A 369 12.02 32.83 28.09
C GLN A 369 11.36 33.98 27.30
N ASP A 370 10.22 33.73 26.71
CA ASP A 370 9.45 34.75 26.01
C ASP A 370 8.84 35.79 26.96
N GLY A 371 8.49 35.40 28.19
CA GLY A 371 8.00 36.31 29.22
C GLY A 371 9.07 37.23 29.82
N GLU A 372 10.30 36.75 29.99
CA GLU A 372 11.42 37.51 30.47
C GLU A 372 12.00 38.47 29.42
N GLY A 373 11.94 38.07 28.13
CA GLY A 373 12.38 38.91 27.01
C GLY A 373 11.49 40.15 26.76
N ASN A 374 10.22 40.11 27.18
CA ASN A 374 9.30 41.24 27.07
C ASN A 374 9.40 42.25 28.24
N ASN A 375 9.89 41.85 29.42
CA ASN A 375 10.11 42.73 30.57
C ASN A 375 11.45 43.52 30.52
N ALA A 376 12.35 43.14 29.62
CA ALA A 376 13.65 43.84 29.42
C ALA A 376 13.57 44.96 28.34
N ARG A 377 12.42 45.19 27.76
CA ARG A 377 12.16 46.25 26.72
C ARG A 377 11.11 47.32 27.15
N SER A 378 10.77 47.38 28.39
CA SER A 378 9.93 48.46 28.93
C SER A 378 10.76 49.44 29.79
#